data_3ba66358b444c565b98a3afbd579dc0d
#
_entry.id   3ba66358b444c565b98a3afbd579dc0d
#
_cell.length_a   1.000
_cell.length_b   1.000
_cell.length_c   1.000
_cell.angle_alpha   90.00
_cell.angle_beta   90.00
_cell.angle_gamma   90.00
#
_symmetry.space_group_name_H-M   'P 1'
#
loop_
_entity.id
_entity.type
_entity.pdbx_description
1 polymer ?
#
loop_
_entity_poly.entity_id
_entity_poly.type
_entity_poly.pdbx_seq_one_letter_code
_entity_poly.pdbx_strand_id
1 'polypeptide(L)'
;MRPFAIALLGSVLIAPLPAEAYVALMAGQQAKPLQGSFNNVPVLHSNQPEEVHGPGILVSTTPGSAIAAETGEPLANAGYTFNGAFGLHVHHKYYPNDRSRMGSGRGRRGELTLATLLINPGSRPVHIRFERGAVRNSFEAPYLANNLMGVKPLGVRPWNTGPGDATAVQMLRGQLDRKLQDEITIPAYSRIVLFSTQLPAKGIANGLLKGKSDGPFQMAVVAAEDPQSDADLFSVLDQGRLAPGRIYLSRLRQIENGTVFSRVAGVALGDTYEASVSHDLEQGALHVPLTSTNRHNFGTGEVQVNALASRMVDSSLNNVGTYGVRFDVTMNLRGAGPHQLVFSHPTANGRSRFTAFRGSIRIETVDGYEDVHVGMKSGESLPLSSLNLRPGQNNPVKVSLVYPADATPGHLLSVVPDQQLAELRRREELLAAAQAAKKIPSKTATVAPAPPPVAVEIEPITMARPMPQVTPPPQWIQPPPALPTIQGMTPAVISPTRMSQSLLERYQQAVQAQQKLMDSLMGR
;
A
#
# COMPACT_ATOMS: atom_id res chain seq x y z
N MET A 1 -53.10 -39.83 37.73
CA MET A 1 -51.80 -39.12 37.76
C MET A 1 -51.23 -39.12 36.36
N ARG A 2 -51.29 -38.00 35.67
CA ARG A 2 -50.67 -37.79 34.34
C ARG A 2 -49.41 -36.92 34.52
N PRO A 3 -48.26 -37.26 33.95
CA PRO A 3 -47.10 -36.36 33.98
C PRO A 3 -47.18 -35.33 32.85
N PHE A 4 -46.98 -34.06 33.21
CA PHE A 4 -46.81 -32.94 32.31
C PHE A 4 -45.37 -33.01 31.70
N ALA A 5 -45.30 -33.06 30.38
CA ALA A 5 -44.05 -32.89 29.67
C ALA A 5 -43.87 -31.39 29.37
N ILE A 6 -42.85 -30.79 29.96
CA ILE A 6 -42.39 -29.42 29.65
C ILE A 6 -41.46 -29.50 28.46
N ALA A 7 -41.92 -29.01 27.31
CA ALA A 7 -41.06 -28.82 26.14
C ALA A 7 -40.27 -27.51 26.31
N LEU A 8 -38.96 -27.61 26.53
CA LEU A 8 -38.03 -26.47 26.44
C LEU A 8 -37.79 -26.17 24.96
N LEU A 9 -38.43 -25.12 24.44
CA LEU A 9 -38.05 -24.51 23.17
C LEU A 9 -36.76 -23.68 23.39
N GLY A 10 -35.63 -24.24 23.01
CA GLY A 10 -34.36 -23.52 22.91
C GLY A 10 -34.40 -22.58 21.73
N SER A 11 -34.61 -21.29 21.98
CA SER A 11 -34.41 -20.23 20.97
C SER A 11 -32.93 -20.10 20.68
N VAL A 12 -32.47 -20.70 19.58
CA VAL A 12 -31.14 -20.42 19.03
C VAL A 12 -31.18 -18.99 18.49
N LEU A 13 -30.61 -18.05 19.25
CA LEU A 13 -30.28 -16.70 18.78
C LEU A 13 -29.18 -16.85 17.73
N ILE A 14 -29.57 -16.97 16.46
CA ILE A 14 -28.65 -16.77 15.33
C ILE A 14 -28.33 -15.29 15.31
N ALA A 15 -27.17 -14.93 15.89
CA ALA A 15 -26.61 -13.59 15.70
C ALA A 15 -26.40 -13.39 14.19
N PRO A 16 -26.94 -12.32 13.58
CA PRO A 16 -26.69 -12.05 12.18
C PRO A 16 -25.18 -11.79 12.03
N LEU A 17 -24.51 -12.63 11.25
CA LEU A 17 -23.15 -12.36 10.76
C LEU A 17 -23.18 -10.98 10.09
N PRO A 18 -22.20 -10.10 10.34
CA PRO A 18 -22.14 -8.82 9.66
C PRO A 18 -22.05 -9.10 8.15
N ALA A 19 -23.10 -8.72 7.42
CA ALA A 19 -23.09 -8.80 5.95
C ALA A 19 -21.97 -7.86 5.45
N GLU A 20 -20.94 -8.45 4.88
CA GLU A 20 -19.86 -7.67 4.26
C GLU A 20 -20.43 -6.94 3.04
N ALA A 21 -20.05 -5.67 2.81
CA ALA A 21 -20.66 -4.82 1.79
C ALA A 21 -20.58 -5.43 0.36
N TYR A 22 -19.50 -6.18 0.06
CA TYR A 22 -19.38 -6.90 -1.22
C TYR A 22 -20.31 -8.10 -1.33
N VAL A 23 -20.67 -8.76 -0.21
CA VAL A 23 -21.65 -9.85 -0.17
C VAL A 23 -23.02 -9.32 -0.56
N ALA A 24 -23.35 -8.09 -0.15
CA ALA A 24 -24.59 -7.45 -0.56
C ALA A 24 -24.59 -7.15 -2.08
N LEU A 25 -23.46 -6.73 -2.65
CA LEU A 25 -23.35 -6.50 -4.10
C LEU A 25 -23.52 -7.80 -4.89
N MET A 26 -22.93 -8.89 -4.42
CA MET A 26 -23.05 -10.20 -5.07
C MET A 26 -24.47 -10.79 -4.95
N ALA A 27 -25.29 -10.33 -3.98
CA ALA A 27 -26.66 -10.82 -3.76
C ALA A 27 -26.78 -12.36 -3.75
N GLY A 28 -25.79 -13.03 -3.16
CA GLY A 28 -25.71 -14.50 -3.11
C GLY A 28 -25.19 -15.18 -4.38
N GLN A 29 -24.84 -14.43 -5.42
CA GLN A 29 -24.16 -14.97 -6.60
C GLN A 29 -22.68 -15.27 -6.27
N GLN A 30 -22.13 -16.27 -6.96
CA GLN A 30 -20.70 -16.59 -6.82
C GLN A 30 -19.86 -15.76 -7.78
N ALA A 31 -18.67 -15.37 -7.33
CA ALA A 31 -17.68 -14.80 -8.24
C ALA A 31 -17.20 -15.86 -9.24
N LYS A 32 -16.93 -15.44 -10.48
CA LYS A 32 -16.40 -16.28 -11.54
C LYS A 32 -14.89 -16.12 -11.61
N PRO A 33 -14.10 -17.21 -11.62
CA PRO A 33 -12.66 -17.10 -11.77
C PRO A 33 -12.29 -16.52 -13.14
N LEU A 34 -11.25 -15.69 -13.20
CA LEU A 34 -10.72 -15.11 -14.44
C LEU A 34 -9.92 -16.12 -15.27
N GLN A 35 -9.24 -17.05 -14.60
CA GLN A 35 -8.37 -18.07 -15.21
C GLN A 35 -7.32 -17.47 -16.14
N GLY A 36 -6.79 -16.31 -15.75
CA GLY A 36 -5.74 -15.62 -16.48
C GLY A 36 -4.34 -16.16 -16.16
N SER A 37 -3.33 -15.54 -16.75
CA SER A 37 -1.94 -15.93 -16.56
C SER A 37 -1.00 -14.73 -16.50
N PHE A 38 0.10 -14.87 -15.76
CA PHE A 38 1.22 -13.95 -15.82
C PHE A 38 2.10 -14.29 -17.03
N ASN A 39 2.71 -13.26 -17.62
CA ASN A 39 3.81 -13.47 -18.55
C ASN A 39 5.09 -13.85 -17.78
N ASN A 40 6.20 -14.10 -18.50
CA ASN A 40 7.47 -14.54 -17.92
C ASN A 40 8.53 -13.43 -17.81
N VAL A 41 8.13 -12.16 -17.89
CA VAL A 41 9.08 -11.04 -17.79
C VAL A 41 9.60 -10.94 -16.36
N PRO A 42 10.92 -11.02 -16.12
CA PRO A 42 11.48 -10.85 -14.79
C PRO A 42 11.41 -9.40 -14.35
N VAL A 43 10.99 -9.16 -13.11
CA VAL A 43 10.87 -7.84 -12.51
C VAL A 43 11.68 -7.79 -11.23
N LEU A 44 12.65 -6.87 -11.14
CA LEU A 44 13.28 -6.59 -9.85
C LEU A 44 12.31 -5.83 -8.96
N HIS A 45 12.04 -6.36 -7.78
CA HIS A 45 11.28 -5.71 -6.73
C HIS A 45 12.20 -5.28 -5.59
N SER A 46 12.18 -3.99 -5.25
CA SER A 46 12.82 -3.40 -4.08
C SER A 46 11.73 -2.77 -3.20
N ASN A 47 11.18 -3.57 -2.28
CA ASN A 47 10.13 -3.18 -1.34
C ASN A 47 10.35 -3.84 0.05
N GLN A 48 11.56 -4.27 0.35
CA GLN A 48 12.00 -4.79 1.63
C GLN A 48 13.38 -4.21 1.95
N PRO A 49 13.49 -3.39 3.00
CA PRO A 49 12.43 -2.91 3.88
C PRO A 49 11.53 -1.88 3.17
N GLU A 50 10.24 -1.88 3.48
CA GLU A 50 9.38 -0.77 3.03
C GLU A 50 9.74 0.54 3.74
N GLU A 51 10.00 0.47 5.05
CA GLU A 51 10.45 1.59 5.87
C GLU A 51 11.96 1.50 6.06
N VAL A 52 12.68 2.38 5.36
CA VAL A 52 14.13 2.52 5.43
C VAL A 52 14.49 3.48 6.57
N HIS A 53 15.46 3.12 7.41
CA HIS A 53 15.85 3.92 8.58
C HIS A 53 17.21 4.60 8.41
N GLY A 54 17.97 4.27 7.37
CA GLY A 54 19.29 4.82 7.09
C GLY A 54 19.87 4.30 5.77
N PRO A 55 21.10 4.70 5.41
CA PRO A 55 21.74 4.29 4.16
C PRO A 55 22.10 2.80 4.15
N GLY A 56 22.26 2.25 2.94
CA GLY A 56 22.67 0.86 2.71
C GLY A 56 22.05 0.26 1.47
N ILE A 57 22.34 -1.02 1.23
CA ILE A 57 21.77 -1.81 0.14
C ILE A 57 20.34 -2.20 0.50
N LEU A 58 19.41 -1.99 -0.43
CA LEU A 58 18.01 -2.38 -0.31
C LEU A 58 17.77 -3.76 -0.95
N VAL A 59 18.25 -3.95 -2.15
CA VAL A 59 18.27 -5.25 -2.84
C VAL A 59 19.47 -5.29 -3.76
N SER A 60 20.06 -6.48 -3.94
CA SER A 60 21.09 -6.71 -4.97
C SER A 60 20.85 -8.05 -5.66
N THR A 61 21.02 -8.07 -6.99
CA THR A 61 21.00 -9.30 -7.79
C THR A 61 22.40 -9.80 -8.12
N THR A 62 23.46 -9.14 -7.62
CA THR A 62 24.83 -9.64 -7.75
C THR A 62 25.02 -10.91 -6.92
N PRO A 63 25.91 -11.82 -7.31
CA PRO A 63 26.29 -12.96 -6.45
C PRO A 63 26.84 -12.48 -5.10
N GLY A 64 26.76 -13.35 -4.08
CA GLY A 64 27.32 -13.07 -2.76
C GLY A 64 26.29 -12.71 -1.71
N SER A 65 26.71 -11.97 -0.70
CA SER A 65 25.90 -11.58 0.46
C SER A 65 26.21 -10.15 0.89
N ALA A 66 25.29 -9.56 1.65
CA ALA A 66 25.49 -8.28 2.31
C ALA A 66 25.21 -8.42 3.81
N ILE A 67 25.87 -7.60 4.62
CA ILE A 67 25.80 -7.65 6.09
C ILE A 67 24.56 -6.91 6.56
N ALA A 68 23.71 -7.58 7.32
CA ALA A 68 22.55 -6.96 7.96
C ALA A 68 22.98 -5.90 8.97
N ALA A 69 22.41 -4.69 8.87
CA ALA A 69 22.77 -3.56 9.74
C ALA A 69 22.43 -3.82 11.21
N GLU A 70 21.34 -4.56 11.48
CA GLU A 70 20.83 -4.81 12.82
C GLU A 70 21.54 -5.98 13.53
N THR A 71 21.93 -7.02 12.80
CA THR A 71 22.47 -8.25 13.40
C THR A 71 23.95 -8.47 13.13
N GLY A 72 24.52 -7.81 12.11
CA GLY A 72 25.87 -8.07 11.65
C GLY A 72 26.05 -9.39 10.91
N GLU A 73 24.97 -10.12 10.64
CA GLU A 73 25.00 -11.41 9.92
C GLU A 73 24.98 -11.21 8.41
N PRO A 74 25.68 -12.06 7.64
CA PRO A 74 25.59 -12.01 6.19
C PRO A 74 24.28 -12.62 5.71
N LEU A 75 23.56 -11.90 4.84
CA LEU A 75 22.37 -12.37 4.15
C LEU A 75 22.66 -12.50 2.65
N ALA A 76 22.30 -13.66 2.08
CA ALA A 76 22.48 -13.89 0.65
C ALA A 76 21.71 -12.87 -0.19
N ASN A 77 22.35 -12.36 -1.23
CA ASN A 77 21.72 -11.52 -2.23
C ASN A 77 20.70 -12.31 -3.05
N ALA A 78 19.81 -11.58 -3.75
CA ALA A 78 18.84 -12.15 -4.68
C ALA A 78 19.51 -12.47 -6.04
N GLY A 79 20.55 -13.29 -6.06
CA GLY A 79 21.37 -13.57 -7.25
C GLY A 79 20.53 -13.82 -8.50
N TYR A 80 20.60 -12.90 -9.48
CA TYR A 80 19.86 -12.99 -10.74
C TYR A 80 20.56 -12.20 -11.85
N THR A 81 20.54 -12.73 -13.06
CA THR A 81 21.05 -12.04 -14.25
C THR A 81 19.91 -11.82 -15.23
N PHE A 82 19.63 -10.55 -15.53
CA PHE A 82 18.64 -10.15 -16.53
C PHE A 82 19.24 -10.27 -17.93
N ASN A 83 18.40 -10.65 -18.89
CA ASN A 83 18.74 -10.67 -20.31
C ASN A 83 17.45 -10.61 -21.14
N GLY A 84 17.34 -9.68 -22.07
CA GLY A 84 16.10 -9.45 -22.81
C GLY A 84 15.11 -8.53 -22.07
N ALA A 85 13.81 -8.81 -22.16
CA ALA A 85 12.78 -8.01 -21.51
C ALA A 85 12.88 -8.09 -19.98
N PHE A 86 12.70 -6.95 -19.30
CA PHE A 86 12.72 -6.87 -17.85
C PHE A 86 11.84 -5.74 -17.32
N GLY A 87 11.51 -5.82 -16.03
CA GLY A 87 10.84 -4.78 -15.27
C GLY A 87 11.61 -4.39 -14.01
N LEU A 88 11.25 -3.23 -13.46
CA LEU A 88 11.74 -2.73 -12.18
C LEU A 88 10.58 -2.12 -11.40
N HIS A 89 10.46 -2.50 -10.13
CA HIS A 89 9.59 -1.90 -9.14
C HIS A 89 10.38 -1.53 -7.89
N VAL A 90 10.41 -0.26 -7.55
CA VAL A 90 11.06 0.28 -6.33
C VAL A 90 10.04 1.05 -5.53
N HIS A 91 9.89 0.74 -4.25
CA HIS A 91 8.99 1.45 -3.35
C HIS A 91 9.52 1.46 -1.92
N HIS A 92 9.92 2.63 -1.44
CA HIS A 92 10.43 2.79 -0.09
C HIS A 92 9.92 4.07 0.57
N LYS A 93 9.75 3.99 1.90
CA LYS A 93 9.46 5.11 2.80
C LYS A 93 10.67 5.36 3.69
N TYR A 94 10.98 6.62 4.01
CA TYR A 94 12.08 6.93 4.92
C TYR A 94 11.56 7.38 6.29
N TYR A 95 11.96 6.63 7.30
CA TYR A 95 11.71 6.93 8.71
C TYR A 95 13.03 6.89 9.47
N PRO A 96 13.76 8.04 9.56
CA PRO A 96 15.05 8.08 10.24
C PRO A 96 14.91 7.69 11.71
N ASN A 97 15.88 6.91 12.22
CA ASN A 97 15.98 6.58 13.64
C ASN A 97 16.19 7.83 14.49
N ASP A 98 16.94 8.80 13.98
CA ASP A 98 17.09 10.11 14.60
C ASP A 98 15.83 10.97 14.37
N ARG A 99 15.07 11.17 15.44
CA ARG A 99 13.83 11.95 15.40
C ARG A 99 14.02 13.41 15.03
N SER A 100 15.21 13.98 15.25
CA SER A 100 15.53 15.36 14.84
C SER A 100 15.42 15.54 13.31
N ARG A 101 15.70 14.48 12.56
CA ARG A 101 15.62 14.44 11.09
C ARG A 101 14.17 14.26 10.57
N MET A 102 13.20 14.09 11.45
CA MET A 102 11.78 13.90 11.04
C MET A 102 11.09 15.20 10.60
N GLY A 103 11.78 16.35 10.64
CA GLY A 103 11.24 17.64 10.16
C GLY A 103 10.13 18.21 11.03
N SER A 104 10.09 17.89 12.32
CA SER A 104 9.21 18.54 13.29
C SER A 104 9.95 19.74 13.92
N GLY A 105 9.49 20.95 13.66
CA GLY A 105 10.10 22.18 14.19
C GLY A 105 11.00 22.91 13.19
N ARG A 106 11.96 23.71 13.68
CA ARG A 106 12.89 24.50 12.87
C ARG A 106 14.04 23.68 12.22
N GLY A 107 14.06 22.35 12.44
CA GLY A 107 15.08 21.47 11.90
C GLY A 107 14.86 21.16 10.40
N ARG A 108 15.98 21.04 9.66
CA ARG A 108 15.96 20.58 8.26
C ARG A 108 15.45 19.14 8.21
N ARG A 109 14.51 18.86 7.31
CA ARG A 109 14.01 17.50 7.05
C ARG A 109 15.17 16.65 6.53
N GLY A 110 15.39 15.48 7.14
CA GLY A 110 16.39 14.52 6.65
C GLY A 110 15.96 13.92 5.32
N GLU A 111 16.94 13.60 4.49
CA GLU A 111 16.74 12.99 3.18
C GLU A 111 17.74 11.87 2.98
N LEU A 112 17.34 10.84 2.24
CA LEU A 112 18.22 9.88 1.60
C LEU A 112 18.09 10.05 0.09
N THR A 113 19.10 9.65 -0.64
CA THR A 113 19.04 9.45 -2.09
C THR A 113 18.84 7.97 -2.37
N LEU A 114 17.72 7.63 -3.00
CA LEU A 114 17.43 6.29 -3.50
C LEU A 114 17.95 6.18 -4.93
N ALA A 115 18.78 5.18 -5.21
CA ALA A 115 19.34 4.95 -6.54
C ALA A 115 19.22 3.50 -6.99
N THR A 116 19.02 3.31 -8.29
CA THR A 116 19.11 2.00 -8.94
C THR A 116 20.38 1.96 -9.78
N LEU A 117 21.18 0.92 -9.55
CA LEU A 117 22.44 0.67 -10.22
C LEU A 117 22.28 -0.46 -11.23
N LEU A 118 22.86 -0.30 -12.41
CA LEU A 118 22.99 -1.34 -13.41
C LEU A 118 24.44 -1.80 -13.46
N ILE A 119 24.65 -3.11 -13.51
CA ILE A 119 25.97 -3.74 -13.37
C ILE A 119 26.17 -4.71 -14.52
N ASN A 120 27.25 -4.51 -15.27
CA ASN A 120 27.66 -5.39 -16.34
C ASN A 120 28.93 -6.17 -15.91
N PRO A 121 28.82 -7.42 -15.50
CA PRO A 121 29.98 -8.24 -15.16
C PRO A 121 30.69 -8.82 -16.39
N GLY A 122 30.15 -8.64 -17.58
CA GLY A 122 30.63 -9.22 -18.83
C GLY A 122 31.65 -8.37 -19.55
N SER A 123 32.33 -8.97 -20.53
CA SER A 123 33.39 -8.34 -21.33
C SER A 123 32.90 -7.53 -22.53
N ARG A 124 31.60 -7.49 -22.78
CA ARG A 124 30.98 -6.70 -23.86
C ARG A 124 30.06 -5.66 -23.28
N PRO A 125 29.93 -4.48 -23.90
CA PRO A 125 28.90 -3.51 -23.53
C PRO A 125 27.50 -4.15 -23.61
N VAL A 126 26.58 -3.67 -22.77
CA VAL A 126 25.16 -4.05 -22.79
C VAL A 126 24.34 -2.81 -23.06
N HIS A 127 23.53 -2.86 -24.13
CA HIS A 127 22.60 -1.76 -24.47
C HIS A 127 21.23 -2.07 -23.91
N ILE A 128 20.64 -1.08 -23.28
CA ILE A 128 19.32 -1.17 -22.69
C ILE A 128 18.44 -0.08 -23.29
N ARG A 129 17.24 -0.49 -23.73
CA ARG A 129 16.19 0.41 -24.17
C ARG A 129 15.02 0.36 -23.21
N PHE A 130 14.56 1.51 -22.74
CA PHE A 130 13.36 1.62 -21.89
C PHE A 130 12.13 1.90 -22.74
N GLU A 131 11.06 1.17 -22.47
CA GLU A 131 9.80 1.28 -23.21
C GLU A 131 8.83 2.26 -22.53
N ARG A 132 8.76 2.21 -21.21
CA ARG A 132 7.86 3.02 -20.39
C ARG A 132 8.30 3.02 -18.94
N GLY A 133 7.82 3.99 -18.19
CA GLY A 133 8.05 4.07 -16.76
C GLY A 133 8.26 5.48 -16.24
N ALA A 134 8.34 5.59 -14.94
CA ALA A 134 8.63 6.84 -14.24
C ALA A 134 9.26 6.60 -12.87
N VAL A 135 9.91 7.65 -12.37
CA VAL A 135 10.42 7.73 -11.01
C VAL A 135 9.83 8.98 -10.37
N ARG A 136 9.21 8.84 -9.20
CA ARG A 136 8.61 9.94 -8.44
C ARG A 136 8.90 9.81 -6.96
N ASN A 137 8.97 10.93 -6.30
CA ASN A 137 9.03 11.02 -4.84
C ASN A 137 7.91 11.92 -4.29
N SER A 138 7.80 12.00 -2.96
CA SER A 138 6.73 12.76 -2.31
C SER A 138 6.81 14.28 -2.50
N PHE A 139 7.94 14.83 -2.98
CA PHE A 139 8.01 16.25 -3.37
C PHE A 139 7.39 16.49 -4.73
N GLU A 140 7.57 15.55 -5.65
CA GLU A 140 7.08 15.63 -7.04
C GLU A 140 5.63 15.20 -7.19
N ALA A 141 5.20 14.24 -6.38
CA ALA A 141 3.86 13.67 -6.37
C ALA A 141 3.34 13.56 -4.93
N PRO A 142 3.00 14.67 -4.27
CA PRO A 142 2.47 14.64 -2.92
C PRO A 142 1.06 14.03 -2.86
N TYR A 143 0.70 13.48 -1.69
CA TYR A 143 -0.69 13.14 -1.40
C TYR A 143 -1.47 14.38 -1.00
N LEU A 144 -2.49 14.74 -1.76
CA LEU A 144 -3.47 15.74 -1.36
C LEU A 144 -4.70 15.04 -0.77
N ALA A 145 -4.77 15.01 0.55
CA ALA A 145 -5.68 14.18 1.34
C ALA A 145 -7.17 14.28 0.95
N ASN A 146 -7.66 15.48 0.61
CA ASN A 146 -9.08 15.72 0.35
C ASN A 146 -9.53 15.35 -1.07
N ASN A 147 -8.59 15.08 -1.99
CA ASN A 147 -8.90 14.83 -3.40
C ASN A 147 -8.75 13.38 -3.85
N LEU A 148 -8.36 12.49 -2.94
CA LEU A 148 -7.92 11.14 -3.28
C LEU A 148 -9.00 10.06 -3.15
N MET A 149 -10.16 10.39 -2.56
CA MET A 149 -11.22 9.41 -2.33
C MET A 149 -12.33 9.52 -3.38
N GLY A 150 -12.97 8.37 -3.67
CA GLY A 150 -13.97 8.23 -4.71
C GLY A 150 -13.36 7.98 -6.10
N VAL A 151 -14.20 8.05 -7.13
CA VAL A 151 -13.82 7.90 -8.54
C VAL A 151 -13.82 9.29 -9.19
N LYS A 152 -12.75 9.60 -9.90
CA LYS A 152 -12.57 10.91 -10.55
C LYS A 152 -11.92 10.70 -11.93
N PRO A 153 -12.28 11.50 -12.93
CA PRO A 153 -11.55 11.52 -14.20
C PRO A 153 -10.05 11.78 -13.96
N LEU A 154 -9.21 11.00 -14.58
CA LEU A 154 -7.78 11.15 -14.47
C LEU A 154 -7.30 12.31 -15.34
N GLY A 155 -6.77 13.35 -14.72
CA GLY A 155 -6.21 14.49 -15.43
C GLY A 155 -4.96 14.14 -16.24
N VAL A 156 -4.51 15.10 -17.07
CA VAL A 156 -3.28 14.95 -17.88
C VAL A 156 -2.05 14.74 -17.00
N ARG A 157 -2.04 15.32 -15.79
CA ARG A 157 -0.93 15.24 -14.84
C ARG A 157 -1.45 14.86 -13.45
N PRO A 158 -1.51 13.57 -13.11
CA PRO A 158 -2.05 13.09 -11.83
C PRO A 158 -1.03 13.18 -10.67
N TRP A 159 -0.25 14.26 -10.61
CA TRP A 159 0.88 14.40 -9.68
C TRP A 159 0.48 14.47 -8.19
N ASN A 160 -0.77 14.64 -7.88
CA ASN A 160 -1.26 14.84 -6.51
C ASN A 160 -1.83 13.56 -5.89
N THR A 161 -1.58 12.41 -6.49
CA THR A 161 -2.13 11.12 -6.10
C THR A 161 -1.13 10.21 -5.36
N GLY A 162 0.05 10.74 -5.07
CA GLY A 162 1.16 10.02 -4.46
C GLY A 162 2.14 9.41 -5.48
N PRO A 163 3.38 9.11 -5.06
CA PRO A 163 4.41 8.62 -5.96
C PRO A 163 4.07 7.27 -6.60
N GLY A 164 3.40 6.38 -5.85
CA GLY A 164 3.00 5.04 -6.31
C GLY A 164 2.03 5.13 -7.49
N ASP A 165 0.93 5.88 -7.35
CA ASP A 165 -0.03 6.04 -8.45
C ASP A 165 0.55 6.86 -9.61
N ALA A 166 1.29 7.92 -9.33
CA ALA A 166 1.90 8.75 -10.38
C ALA A 166 2.85 7.96 -11.30
N THR A 167 3.60 6.99 -10.78
CA THR A 167 4.41 6.09 -11.60
C THR A 167 3.57 5.02 -12.29
N ALA A 168 2.56 4.48 -11.62
CA ALA A 168 1.65 3.50 -12.21
C ALA A 168 0.88 4.06 -13.41
N VAL A 169 0.46 5.32 -13.37
CA VAL A 169 -0.21 6.01 -14.48
C VAL A 169 0.69 6.09 -15.72
N GLN A 170 1.98 6.42 -15.55
CA GLN A 170 2.92 6.47 -16.67
C GLN A 170 3.05 5.08 -17.33
N MET A 171 3.17 4.04 -16.50
CA MET A 171 3.19 2.66 -16.99
C MET A 171 1.88 2.28 -17.72
N LEU A 172 0.72 2.64 -17.13
CA LEU A 172 -0.60 2.37 -17.71
C LEU A 172 -0.77 3.06 -19.08
N ARG A 173 -0.28 4.29 -19.21
CA ARG A 173 -0.32 5.09 -20.43
C ARG A 173 0.73 4.71 -21.48
N GLY A 174 1.66 3.79 -21.14
CA GLY A 174 2.74 3.40 -22.03
C GLY A 174 3.77 4.51 -22.26
N GLN A 175 3.95 5.41 -21.31
CA GLN A 175 4.80 6.59 -21.43
C GLN A 175 6.10 6.42 -20.64
N LEU A 176 7.21 6.87 -21.21
CA LEU A 176 8.46 7.02 -20.48
C LEU A 176 8.59 8.48 -19.99
N ASP A 177 8.97 8.61 -18.72
CA ASP A 177 9.22 9.92 -18.12
C ASP A 177 10.41 10.61 -18.80
N ARG A 178 10.26 11.90 -19.14
CA ARG A 178 11.29 12.72 -19.78
C ARG A 178 12.58 12.86 -18.98
N LYS A 179 12.55 12.54 -17.68
CA LYS A 179 13.74 12.53 -16.81
C LYS A 179 14.60 11.27 -17.00
N LEU A 180 14.06 10.24 -17.61
CA LEU A 180 14.74 8.99 -17.89
C LEU A 180 15.25 9.01 -19.33
N GLN A 181 16.45 8.49 -19.53
CA GLN A 181 16.95 8.22 -20.87
C GLN A 181 16.18 7.03 -21.44
N ASP A 182 15.85 7.08 -22.72
CA ASP A 182 15.18 5.99 -23.43
C ASP A 182 16.16 4.85 -23.78
N GLU A 183 17.44 5.18 -23.96
CA GLU A 183 18.52 4.21 -24.24
C GLU A 183 19.75 4.54 -23.39
N ILE A 184 20.38 3.49 -22.87
CA ILE A 184 21.64 3.59 -22.12
C ILE A 184 22.56 2.42 -22.49
N THR A 185 23.86 2.62 -22.28
CA THR A 185 24.89 1.58 -22.47
C THR A 185 25.63 1.37 -21.17
N ILE A 186 25.70 0.10 -20.71
CA ILE A 186 26.58 -0.29 -19.61
C ILE A 186 27.88 -0.80 -20.22
N PRO A 187 29.01 -0.11 -20.07
CA PRO A 187 30.29 -0.58 -20.61
C PRO A 187 30.69 -1.93 -20.02
N ALA A 188 31.61 -2.62 -20.68
CA ALA A 188 32.15 -3.87 -20.17
C ALA A 188 32.76 -3.70 -18.78
N TYR A 189 32.55 -4.69 -17.88
CA TYR A 189 33.09 -4.72 -16.51
C TYR A 189 32.81 -3.44 -15.70
N SER A 190 31.64 -2.81 -15.93
CA SER A 190 31.32 -1.55 -15.30
C SER A 190 29.93 -1.51 -14.69
N ARG A 191 29.66 -0.42 -14.01
CA ARG A 191 28.36 -0.10 -13.43
C ARG A 191 28.01 1.34 -13.69
N ILE A 192 26.70 1.62 -13.78
CA ILE A 192 26.18 2.96 -14.00
C ILE A 192 24.96 3.18 -13.10
N VAL A 193 24.63 4.42 -12.81
CA VAL A 193 23.40 4.81 -12.15
C VAL A 193 22.29 4.92 -13.20
N LEU A 194 21.25 4.11 -13.07
CA LEU A 194 20.07 4.20 -13.94
C LEU A 194 19.27 5.45 -13.61
N PHE A 195 18.98 5.65 -12.34
CA PHE A 195 18.37 6.86 -11.82
C PHE A 195 18.69 7.03 -10.34
N SER A 196 18.60 8.26 -9.87
CA SER A 196 18.56 8.62 -8.47
C SER A 196 17.37 9.54 -8.18
N THR A 197 16.81 9.46 -6.97
CA THR A 197 15.71 10.30 -6.53
C THR A 197 15.78 10.55 -5.03
N GLN A 198 15.31 11.71 -4.59
CA GLN A 198 15.24 12.03 -3.17
C GLN A 198 14.18 11.16 -2.47
N LEU A 199 14.53 10.66 -1.29
CA LEU A 199 13.64 9.95 -0.38
C LEU A 199 13.55 10.75 0.93
N PRO A 200 12.59 11.68 1.02
CA PRO A 200 12.51 12.56 2.19
C PRO A 200 11.96 11.84 3.43
N ALA A 201 12.37 12.26 4.61
CA ALA A 201 11.83 11.75 5.87
C ALA A 201 10.29 11.86 5.88
N LYS A 202 9.60 10.78 6.31
CA LYS A 202 8.13 10.61 6.20
C LYS A 202 7.60 10.67 4.78
N GLY A 203 8.44 10.56 3.78
CA GLY A 203 8.08 10.54 2.37
C GLY A 203 8.30 9.18 1.75
N ILE A 204 7.92 9.10 0.49
CA ILE A 204 8.01 7.91 -0.35
C ILE A 204 8.81 8.25 -1.59
N ALA A 205 9.60 7.29 -2.09
CA ALA A 205 10.10 7.26 -3.45
C ALA A 205 9.62 5.98 -4.13
N ASN A 206 9.18 6.11 -5.37
CA ASN A 206 8.67 5.01 -6.17
C ASN A 206 9.24 5.08 -7.58
N GLY A 207 9.64 3.92 -8.13
CA GLY A 207 10.09 3.74 -9.49
C GLY A 207 9.40 2.53 -10.12
N LEU A 208 8.89 2.72 -11.32
CA LEU A 208 8.35 1.66 -12.17
C LEU A 208 8.91 1.83 -13.57
N LEU A 209 9.56 0.78 -14.10
CA LEU A 209 10.12 0.79 -15.45
C LEU A 209 9.92 -0.55 -16.14
N LYS A 210 9.83 -0.51 -17.45
CA LYS A 210 9.94 -1.66 -18.35
C LYS A 210 10.94 -1.37 -19.43
N GLY A 211 11.82 -2.33 -19.69
CA GLY A 211 12.85 -2.20 -20.71
C GLY A 211 13.26 -3.54 -21.30
N LYS A 212 14.23 -3.47 -22.22
CA LYS A 212 14.82 -4.63 -22.86
C LYS A 212 16.33 -4.41 -23.02
N SER A 213 17.13 -5.42 -22.70
CA SER A 213 18.57 -5.44 -22.91
C SER A 213 18.94 -6.34 -24.09
N ASP A 214 20.09 -6.08 -24.70
CA ASP A 214 20.69 -6.93 -25.72
C ASP A 214 21.74 -7.91 -25.18
N GLY A 215 21.98 -7.86 -23.86
CA GLY A 215 22.94 -8.71 -23.17
C GLY A 215 22.66 -8.85 -21.67
N PRO A 216 23.45 -9.70 -20.99
CA PRO A 216 23.26 -10.01 -19.58
C PRO A 216 23.74 -8.86 -18.69
N PHE A 217 22.94 -8.53 -17.65
CA PHE A 217 23.29 -7.53 -16.64
C PHE A 217 22.64 -7.86 -15.29
N GLN A 218 23.06 -7.15 -14.25
CA GLN A 218 22.55 -7.25 -12.89
C GLN A 218 22.09 -5.88 -12.40
N MET A 219 21.30 -5.87 -11.32
CA MET A 219 20.79 -4.65 -10.72
C MET A 219 21.00 -4.64 -9.21
N ALA A 220 21.19 -3.44 -8.65
CA ALA A 220 21.10 -3.21 -7.22
C ALA A 220 20.33 -1.91 -6.95
N VAL A 221 19.62 -1.85 -5.81
CA VAL A 221 18.98 -0.64 -5.31
C VAL A 221 19.64 -0.28 -3.99
N VAL A 222 20.07 0.97 -3.87
CA VAL A 222 20.77 1.50 -2.71
C VAL A 222 20.11 2.77 -2.19
N ALA A 223 20.25 3.02 -0.89
CA ALA A 223 19.93 4.29 -0.27
C ALA A 223 21.23 4.91 0.26
N ALA A 224 21.53 6.14 -0.13
CA ALA A 224 22.72 6.87 0.28
C ALA A 224 22.34 8.14 1.06
N GLU A 225 23.20 8.55 1.98
CA GLU A 225 23.07 9.82 2.67
C GLU A 225 23.95 10.86 1.97
N ASP A 226 23.31 11.92 1.47
CA ASP A 226 23.93 13.08 0.85
C ASP A 226 25.05 12.77 -0.17
N PRO A 227 24.83 11.87 -1.16
CA PRO A 227 25.85 11.53 -2.15
C PRO A 227 26.13 12.74 -3.05
N GLN A 228 27.41 12.98 -3.32
CA GLN A 228 27.87 14.09 -4.17
C GLN A 228 28.18 13.63 -5.61
N SER A 229 28.29 12.32 -5.82
CA SER A 229 28.63 11.71 -7.10
C SER A 229 28.05 10.29 -7.24
N ASP A 230 28.08 9.75 -8.45
CA ASP A 230 27.76 8.33 -8.70
C ASP A 230 28.73 7.39 -7.96
N ALA A 231 29.98 7.80 -7.74
CA ALA A 231 30.94 7.02 -6.97
C ALA A 231 30.50 6.80 -5.52
N ASP A 232 29.82 7.78 -4.92
CA ASP A 232 29.29 7.65 -3.56
C ASP A 232 28.16 6.60 -3.52
N LEU A 233 27.31 6.56 -4.55
CA LEU A 233 26.27 5.54 -4.69
C LEU A 233 26.86 4.14 -4.89
N PHE A 234 27.95 4.04 -5.67
CA PHE A 234 28.67 2.77 -5.86
C PHE A 234 29.34 2.32 -4.56
N SER A 235 29.88 3.27 -3.77
CA SER A 235 30.52 2.94 -2.49
C SER A 235 29.55 2.31 -1.49
N VAL A 236 28.25 2.68 -1.50
CA VAL A 236 27.23 2.03 -0.68
C VAL A 236 27.11 0.55 -1.02
N LEU A 237 27.13 0.20 -2.31
CA LEU A 237 27.11 -1.20 -2.73
C LEU A 237 28.40 -1.93 -2.33
N ASP A 238 29.56 -1.29 -2.48
CA ASP A 238 30.87 -1.87 -2.17
C ASP A 238 31.09 -2.10 -0.68
N GLN A 239 30.47 -1.28 0.20
CA GLN A 239 30.48 -1.49 1.64
C GLN A 239 29.80 -2.81 2.05
N GLY A 240 28.96 -3.38 1.19
CA GLY A 240 28.30 -4.66 1.41
C GLY A 240 27.39 -4.69 2.64
N ARG A 241 26.79 -3.57 3.03
CA ARG A 241 25.91 -3.44 4.19
C ARG A 241 24.47 -3.17 3.74
N LEU A 242 23.53 -3.91 4.32
CA LEU A 242 22.11 -3.70 4.08
C LEU A 242 21.63 -2.44 4.79
N ALA A 243 20.69 -1.73 4.21
CA ALA A 243 20.00 -0.62 4.85
C ALA A 243 19.25 -1.09 6.11
N PRO A 244 19.28 -0.32 7.21
CA PRO A 244 18.47 -0.63 8.39
C PRO A 244 16.98 -0.47 8.09
N GLY A 245 16.12 -1.22 8.82
CA GLY A 245 14.69 -1.25 8.64
C GLY A 245 14.12 -2.62 8.22
N ARG A 246 14.97 -3.65 8.11
CA ARG A 246 14.56 -5.02 7.79
C ARG A 246 13.91 -5.69 8.99
N ILE A 247 12.61 -5.59 9.08
CA ILE A 247 11.81 -6.09 10.20
C ILE A 247 11.58 -7.60 10.20
N TYR A 248 11.93 -8.30 9.11
CA TYR A 248 11.64 -9.74 8.97
C TYR A 248 12.82 -10.65 9.32
N LEU A 249 13.97 -10.12 9.74
CA LEU A 249 15.11 -10.93 10.16
C LEU A 249 14.78 -11.89 11.30
N SER A 250 14.02 -11.45 12.29
CA SER A 250 13.54 -12.30 13.38
C SER A 250 12.49 -13.34 12.97
N ARG A 251 12.02 -13.31 11.72
CA ARG A 251 10.97 -14.16 11.18
C ARG A 251 11.44 -15.11 10.07
N LEU A 252 12.75 -15.28 9.89
CA LEU A 252 13.30 -16.10 8.80
C LEU A 252 12.70 -17.51 8.78
N ARG A 253 12.60 -18.18 9.94
CA ARG A 253 11.96 -19.51 10.05
C ARG A 253 10.49 -19.52 9.62
N GLN A 254 9.77 -18.43 9.92
CA GLN A 254 8.36 -18.31 9.52
C GLN A 254 8.24 -18.10 8.02
N ILE A 255 9.17 -17.36 7.41
CA ILE A 255 9.23 -17.18 5.95
C ILE A 255 9.49 -18.53 5.28
N GLU A 256 10.51 -19.27 5.74
CA GLU A 256 10.85 -20.62 5.25
C GLU A 256 9.67 -21.59 5.37
N ASN A 257 8.90 -21.50 6.43
CA ASN A 257 7.68 -22.29 6.66
C ASN A 257 6.45 -21.75 5.90
N GLY A 258 6.62 -20.80 4.97
CA GLY A 258 5.53 -20.30 4.13
C GLY A 258 4.64 -19.23 4.77
N THR A 259 5.08 -18.57 5.86
CA THR A 259 4.35 -17.41 6.37
C THR A 259 4.29 -16.32 5.30
N VAL A 260 3.07 -15.89 4.96
CA VAL A 260 2.80 -14.96 3.89
C VAL A 260 2.84 -13.52 4.41
N PHE A 261 3.63 -12.67 3.78
CA PHE A 261 3.62 -11.22 3.90
C PHE A 261 4.07 -10.56 2.58
N SER A 262 3.87 -9.27 2.44
CA SER A 262 3.93 -8.57 1.14
C SER A 262 5.15 -7.65 1.00
N ARG A 263 6.32 -8.05 1.53
CA ARG A 263 7.57 -7.29 1.41
C ARG A 263 8.55 -8.06 0.56
N VAL A 264 8.92 -7.51 -0.59
CA VAL A 264 9.72 -8.19 -1.61
C VAL A 264 11.06 -7.50 -1.81
N ALA A 265 12.14 -8.27 -1.70
CA ALA A 265 13.47 -7.92 -2.18
C ALA A 265 13.97 -9.09 -3.04
N GLY A 266 13.79 -8.97 -4.35
CA GLY A 266 14.11 -10.05 -5.27
C GLY A 266 13.49 -9.89 -6.65
N VAL A 267 13.51 -10.95 -7.44
CA VAL A 267 13.02 -10.96 -8.82
C VAL A 267 11.78 -11.84 -8.92
N ALA A 268 10.64 -11.23 -9.25
CA ALA A 268 9.40 -11.94 -9.55
C ALA A 268 9.25 -12.17 -11.06
N LEU A 269 8.56 -13.24 -11.45
CA LEU A 269 8.21 -13.51 -12.84
C LEU A 269 6.79 -13.00 -13.14
N GLY A 270 6.68 -12.18 -14.17
CA GLY A 270 5.42 -11.59 -14.64
C GLY A 270 5.26 -10.11 -14.27
N ASP A 271 5.32 -9.26 -15.29
CA ASP A 271 4.99 -7.85 -15.21
C ASP A 271 3.55 -7.56 -15.65
N THR A 272 2.88 -8.55 -16.26
CA THR A 272 1.52 -8.44 -16.77
C THR A 272 0.74 -9.73 -16.46
N TYR A 273 -0.46 -9.56 -15.94
CA TYR A 273 -1.49 -10.59 -15.82
C TYR A 273 -2.59 -10.31 -16.84
N GLU A 274 -2.87 -11.28 -17.71
CA GLU A 274 -3.90 -11.17 -18.76
C GLU A 274 -5.01 -12.19 -18.54
N ALA A 275 -6.25 -11.74 -18.66
CA ALA A 275 -7.41 -12.60 -18.53
C ALA A 275 -8.52 -12.17 -19.50
N SER A 276 -9.34 -13.15 -19.92
CA SER A 276 -10.55 -12.91 -20.69
C SER A 276 -11.71 -13.76 -20.17
N VAL A 277 -12.86 -13.14 -19.95
CA VAL A 277 -14.06 -13.81 -19.47
C VAL A 277 -15.26 -13.45 -20.36
N SER A 278 -16.07 -14.45 -20.71
CA SER A 278 -17.35 -14.22 -21.41
C SER A 278 -18.51 -14.45 -20.42
N HIS A 279 -19.48 -13.55 -20.45
CA HIS A 279 -20.64 -13.64 -19.56
C HIS A 279 -21.90 -13.08 -20.23
N ASP A 280 -23.03 -13.76 -19.97
CA ASP A 280 -24.35 -13.31 -20.34
C ASP A 280 -25.04 -12.72 -19.11
N LEU A 281 -25.27 -11.41 -19.13
CA LEU A 281 -25.88 -10.66 -18.03
C LEU A 281 -27.38 -10.94 -17.84
N GLU A 282 -28.03 -11.65 -18.77
CA GLU A 282 -29.37 -12.20 -18.53
C GLU A 282 -29.36 -13.31 -17.48
N GLN A 283 -28.22 -13.97 -17.27
CA GLN A 283 -28.01 -14.97 -16.20
C GLN A 283 -27.73 -14.33 -14.83
N GLY A 284 -27.62 -13.01 -14.76
CA GLY A 284 -27.30 -12.24 -13.56
C GLY A 284 -26.04 -11.39 -13.73
N ALA A 285 -25.69 -10.67 -12.67
CA ALA A 285 -24.50 -9.82 -12.63
C ALA A 285 -23.19 -10.64 -12.78
N LEU A 286 -22.16 -10.04 -13.38
CA LEU A 286 -20.81 -10.62 -13.41
C LEU A 286 -20.00 -10.10 -12.22
N HIS A 287 -19.34 -11.01 -11.53
CA HIS A 287 -18.39 -10.70 -10.47
C HIS A 287 -17.11 -11.50 -10.71
N VAL A 288 -15.95 -10.82 -10.78
CA VAL A 288 -14.65 -11.47 -10.97
C VAL A 288 -13.63 -10.96 -9.96
N PRO A 289 -12.79 -11.85 -9.38
CA PRO A 289 -11.74 -11.43 -8.46
C PRO A 289 -10.62 -10.72 -9.23
N LEU A 290 -10.06 -9.66 -8.63
CA LEU A 290 -8.90 -8.94 -9.13
C LEU A 290 -7.87 -8.82 -8.02
N THR A 291 -6.61 -9.12 -8.32
CA THR A 291 -5.53 -9.20 -7.33
C THR A 291 -5.84 -10.19 -6.19
N SER A 292 -6.46 -11.32 -6.52
CA SER A 292 -6.90 -12.31 -5.54
C SER A 292 -5.72 -13.01 -4.88
N THR A 293 -5.89 -13.30 -3.61
CA THR A 293 -4.94 -14.04 -2.76
C THR A 293 -5.62 -15.25 -2.15
N ASN A 294 -4.87 -16.13 -1.48
CA ASN A 294 -5.45 -17.26 -0.74
C ASN A 294 -6.54 -16.85 0.26
N ARG A 295 -6.47 -15.63 0.80
CA ARG A 295 -7.45 -15.11 1.77
C ARG A 295 -8.62 -14.37 1.14
N HIS A 296 -8.40 -13.75 0.00
CA HIS A 296 -9.38 -12.90 -0.68
C HIS A 296 -9.52 -13.35 -2.15
N ASN A 297 -10.17 -14.49 -2.36
CA ASN A 297 -10.45 -15.06 -3.68
C ASN A 297 -11.96 -15.18 -3.98
N PHE A 298 -12.82 -14.67 -3.09
CA PHE A 298 -14.29 -14.64 -3.25
C PHE A 298 -14.92 -16.00 -3.55
N GLY A 299 -14.33 -17.08 -3.00
CA GLY A 299 -14.81 -18.44 -3.20
C GLY A 299 -14.41 -19.10 -4.51
N THR A 300 -13.68 -18.41 -5.39
CA THR A 300 -13.23 -18.97 -6.69
C THR A 300 -12.06 -19.93 -6.57
N GLY A 301 -11.31 -19.86 -5.48
CA GLY A 301 -10.05 -20.59 -5.32
C GLY A 301 -8.89 -20.04 -6.17
N GLU A 302 -9.14 -19.05 -7.04
CA GLU A 302 -8.10 -18.44 -7.87
C GLU A 302 -7.16 -17.55 -7.07
N VAL A 303 -5.86 -17.69 -7.33
CA VAL A 303 -4.80 -16.87 -6.72
C VAL A 303 -4.01 -16.17 -7.83
N GLN A 304 -4.05 -14.84 -7.82
CA GLN A 304 -3.41 -13.99 -8.83
C GLN A 304 -2.14 -13.37 -8.24
N VAL A 305 -1.21 -14.22 -7.82
CA VAL A 305 0.06 -13.83 -7.17
C VAL A 305 1.22 -14.40 -7.98
N ASN A 306 2.16 -13.55 -8.38
CA ASN A 306 3.33 -13.98 -9.13
C ASN A 306 4.47 -14.48 -8.21
N ALA A 307 5.13 -15.55 -8.65
CA ALA A 307 6.20 -16.20 -7.92
C ALA A 307 7.53 -15.44 -8.06
N LEU A 308 8.41 -15.56 -7.04
CA LEU A 308 9.78 -15.08 -7.12
C LEU A 308 10.70 -16.15 -7.71
N ALA A 309 11.46 -15.77 -8.74
CA ALA A 309 12.53 -16.58 -9.31
C ALA A 309 13.80 -16.54 -8.44
N SER A 310 14.04 -15.39 -7.79
CA SER A 310 15.12 -15.21 -6.83
C SER A 310 14.73 -14.19 -5.78
N ARG A 311 15.27 -14.28 -4.58
CA ARG A 311 14.97 -13.39 -3.48
C ARG A 311 16.10 -13.32 -2.46
N MET A 312 16.16 -12.22 -1.72
CA MET A 312 16.92 -12.15 -0.48
C MET A 312 16.23 -13.02 0.58
N VAL A 313 17.00 -13.60 1.49
CA VAL A 313 16.49 -14.58 2.45
C VAL A 313 15.36 -14.04 3.34
N ASP A 314 15.39 -12.76 3.67
CA ASP A 314 14.38 -12.06 4.47
C ASP A 314 13.21 -11.46 3.67
N SER A 315 13.12 -11.75 2.38
CA SER A 315 12.01 -11.39 1.50
C SER A 315 10.83 -12.34 1.63
N SER A 316 9.66 -11.88 1.25
CA SER A 316 8.50 -12.73 0.96
C SER A 316 8.86 -13.84 -0.05
N LEU A 317 8.13 -14.96 -0.02
CA LEU A 317 8.29 -16.05 -1.00
C LEU A 317 7.68 -15.72 -2.36
N ASN A 318 6.68 -14.86 -2.38
CA ASN A 318 5.95 -14.44 -3.57
C ASN A 318 5.68 -12.93 -3.52
N ASN A 319 5.40 -12.32 -4.67
CA ASN A 319 4.89 -10.94 -4.73
C ASN A 319 3.39 -10.92 -4.38
N VAL A 320 3.06 -11.20 -3.12
CA VAL A 320 1.66 -11.33 -2.65
C VAL A 320 0.83 -10.07 -2.89
N GLY A 321 1.47 -8.89 -2.83
CA GLY A 321 0.83 -7.62 -3.12
C GLY A 321 0.58 -7.39 -4.61
N THR A 322 1.18 -8.17 -5.51
CA THR A 322 1.18 -7.96 -6.97
C THR A 322 1.55 -6.54 -7.41
N TYR A 323 2.32 -5.84 -6.57
CA TYR A 323 2.71 -4.46 -6.81
C TYR A 323 3.53 -4.32 -8.11
N GLY A 324 3.23 -3.28 -8.88
CA GLY A 324 3.88 -3.02 -10.17
C GLY A 324 3.41 -3.91 -11.32
N VAL A 325 2.57 -4.92 -11.07
CA VAL A 325 2.00 -5.78 -12.11
C VAL A 325 0.87 -5.05 -12.84
N ARG A 326 0.86 -5.13 -14.16
CA ARG A 326 -0.25 -4.69 -14.99
C ARG A 326 -1.30 -5.81 -15.07
N PHE A 327 -2.53 -5.48 -14.75
CA PHE A 327 -3.68 -6.35 -14.97
C PHE A 327 -4.46 -5.87 -16.20
N ASP A 328 -4.64 -6.74 -17.18
CA ASP A 328 -5.45 -6.52 -18.37
C ASP A 328 -6.57 -7.56 -18.37
N VAL A 329 -7.80 -7.14 -18.05
CA VAL A 329 -8.97 -8.01 -17.98
C VAL A 329 -9.98 -7.62 -19.06
N THR A 330 -10.24 -8.53 -19.97
CA THR A 330 -11.24 -8.36 -21.03
C THR A 330 -12.52 -9.11 -20.66
N MET A 331 -13.63 -8.40 -20.56
CA MET A 331 -14.96 -8.96 -20.33
C MET A 331 -15.77 -8.88 -21.64
N ASN A 332 -16.12 -10.03 -22.20
CA ASN A 332 -16.98 -10.15 -23.37
C ASN A 332 -18.43 -10.33 -22.90
N LEU A 333 -19.18 -9.24 -22.86
CA LEU A 333 -20.51 -9.19 -22.25
C LEU A 333 -21.63 -9.34 -23.29
N ARG A 334 -22.61 -10.19 -22.99
CA ARG A 334 -23.92 -10.20 -23.66
C ARG A 334 -24.94 -9.61 -22.69
N GLY A 335 -25.93 -8.89 -23.22
CA GLY A 335 -26.95 -8.22 -22.42
C GLY A 335 -27.44 -6.96 -23.13
N ALA A 336 -28.33 -6.22 -22.49
CA ALA A 336 -28.90 -5.00 -23.03
C ALA A 336 -29.15 -3.93 -21.98
N GLY A 337 -29.03 -2.66 -22.36
CA GLY A 337 -29.37 -1.53 -21.50
C GLY A 337 -28.28 -1.11 -20.50
N PRO A 338 -28.65 -0.29 -19.51
CA PRO A 338 -27.71 0.36 -18.62
C PRO A 338 -27.19 -0.57 -17.52
N HIS A 339 -25.87 -0.63 -17.42
CA HIS A 339 -25.13 -1.36 -16.38
C HIS A 339 -24.04 -0.48 -15.80
N GLN A 340 -23.51 -0.86 -14.64
CA GLN A 340 -22.38 -0.21 -13.99
C GLN A 340 -21.21 -1.18 -13.87
N LEU A 341 -20.03 -0.69 -14.24
CA LEU A 341 -18.78 -1.33 -13.87
C LEU A 341 -18.41 -0.87 -12.45
N VAL A 342 -18.29 -1.80 -11.51
CA VAL A 342 -18.09 -1.51 -10.08
C VAL A 342 -16.80 -2.16 -9.59
N PHE A 343 -16.03 -1.41 -8.82
CA PHE A 343 -14.81 -1.87 -8.16
C PHE A 343 -15.03 -1.89 -6.65
N SER A 344 -14.76 -3.02 -6.01
CA SER A 344 -15.07 -3.24 -4.59
C SER A 344 -13.90 -3.83 -3.84
N HIS A 345 -13.84 -3.56 -2.53
CA HIS A 345 -12.92 -4.22 -1.61
C HIS A 345 -13.69 -4.74 -0.40
N PRO A 346 -13.40 -5.97 0.11
CA PRO A 346 -14.10 -6.52 1.27
C PRO A 346 -13.92 -5.65 2.51
N THR A 347 -14.89 -5.73 3.43
CA THR A 347 -14.80 -5.08 4.74
C THR A 347 -13.67 -5.72 5.55
N ALA A 348 -12.87 -4.90 6.20
CA ALA A 348 -11.92 -5.40 7.19
C ALA A 348 -12.69 -6.04 8.35
N ASN A 349 -12.25 -7.23 8.77
CA ASN A 349 -12.71 -7.84 10.01
C ASN A 349 -12.18 -6.99 11.17
N GLY A 350 -12.92 -5.96 11.56
CA GLY A 350 -12.50 -4.99 12.56
C GLY A 350 -13.25 -3.67 12.43
N ARG A 351 -13.13 -2.81 13.43
CA ARG A 351 -13.89 -1.55 13.50
C ARG A 351 -13.30 -0.40 12.68
N SER A 352 -12.08 -0.51 12.15
CA SER A 352 -11.41 0.57 11.41
C SER A 352 -11.34 0.27 9.92
N ARG A 353 -11.84 1.21 9.11
CA ARG A 353 -11.65 1.19 7.66
C ARG A 353 -10.26 1.74 7.32
N PHE A 354 -9.51 1.01 6.51
CA PHE A 354 -8.22 1.44 5.97
C PHE A 354 -8.35 1.82 4.48
N THR A 355 -7.38 2.53 3.95
CA THR A 355 -7.31 2.80 2.51
C THR A 355 -6.92 1.51 1.79
N ALA A 356 -7.87 0.93 1.03
CA ALA A 356 -7.68 -0.33 0.32
C ALA A 356 -7.05 -0.13 -1.06
N PHE A 357 -7.34 0.99 -1.72
CA PHE A 357 -6.81 1.29 -3.04
C PHE A 357 -6.61 2.80 -3.24
N ARG A 358 -5.49 3.15 -3.85
CA ARG A 358 -5.24 4.45 -4.48
C ARG A 358 -4.48 4.19 -5.76
N GLY A 359 -5.17 4.34 -6.88
CA GLY A 359 -4.60 3.99 -8.15
C GLY A 359 -5.46 4.48 -9.30
N SER A 360 -4.99 4.22 -10.50
CA SER A 360 -5.66 4.63 -11.72
C SER A 360 -6.02 3.42 -12.56
N ILE A 361 -7.21 3.46 -13.14
CA ILE A 361 -7.79 2.39 -13.93
C ILE A 361 -8.17 2.95 -15.30
N ARG A 362 -7.84 2.23 -16.37
CA ARG A 362 -8.31 2.47 -17.73
C ARG A 362 -9.45 1.52 -18.04
N ILE A 363 -10.52 2.05 -18.59
CA ILE A 363 -11.69 1.32 -19.04
C ILE A 363 -11.85 1.58 -20.52
N GLU A 364 -11.78 0.52 -21.33
CA GLU A 364 -11.92 0.58 -22.78
C GLU A 364 -13.20 -0.15 -23.18
N THR A 365 -14.01 0.49 -24.00
CA THR A 365 -15.25 -0.05 -24.57
C THR A 365 -15.25 0.15 -26.08
N VAL A 366 -16.29 -0.30 -26.77
CA VAL A 366 -16.47 -0.04 -28.22
C VAL A 366 -16.60 1.45 -28.54
N ASP A 367 -16.97 2.28 -27.56
CA ASP A 367 -17.21 3.71 -27.75
C ASP A 367 -15.95 4.56 -27.42
N GLY A 368 -14.87 3.93 -26.97
CA GLY A 368 -13.61 4.60 -26.63
C GLY A 368 -13.03 4.14 -25.30
N TYR A 369 -12.17 4.98 -24.71
CA TYR A 369 -11.59 4.69 -23.41
C TYR A 369 -11.69 5.89 -22.46
N GLU A 370 -11.71 5.58 -21.17
CA GLU A 370 -11.57 6.56 -20.09
C GLU A 370 -10.53 6.11 -19.07
N ASP A 371 -9.78 7.07 -18.53
CA ASP A 371 -8.87 6.86 -17.42
C ASP A 371 -9.49 7.49 -16.16
N VAL A 372 -9.63 6.72 -15.10
CA VAL A 372 -10.15 7.20 -13.81
C VAL A 372 -9.13 7.00 -12.69
N HIS A 373 -9.04 7.96 -11.78
CA HIS A 373 -8.39 7.77 -10.48
C HIS A 373 -9.41 7.24 -9.48
N VAL A 374 -9.01 6.23 -8.72
CA VAL A 374 -9.85 5.59 -7.70
C VAL A 374 -9.16 5.66 -6.35
N GLY A 375 -9.82 6.28 -5.39
CA GLY A 375 -9.47 6.20 -3.97
C GLY A 375 -10.56 5.48 -3.21
N MET A 376 -10.22 4.35 -2.56
CA MET A 376 -11.18 3.46 -1.92
C MET A 376 -10.74 3.09 -0.52
N LYS A 377 -11.69 3.01 0.41
CA LYS A 377 -11.51 2.36 1.71
C LYS A 377 -12.02 0.93 1.66
N SER A 378 -11.53 0.10 2.57
CA SER A 378 -12.11 -1.24 2.78
C SER A 378 -13.60 -1.17 3.05
N GLY A 379 -14.37 -2.10 2.49
CA GLY A 379 -15.84 -2.16 2.57
C GLY A 379 -16.57 -1.21 1.63
N GLU A 380 -15.89 -0.57 0.69
CA GLU A 380 -16.53 0.28 -0.32
C GLU A 380 -16.70 -0.46 -1.65
N SER A 381 -17.77 -0.09 -2.36
CA SER A 381 -18.08 -0.47 -3.74
C SER A 381 -18.29 0.80 -4.55
N LEU A 382 -17.39 1.07 -5.48
CA LEU A 382 -17.37 2.32 -6.24
C LEU A 382 -17.69 2.04 -7.71
N PRO A 383 -18.70 2.70 -8.31
CA PRO A 383 -18.92 2.66 -9.76
C PRO A 383 -17.75 3.36 -10.44
N LEU A 384 -17.14 2.67 -11.39
CA LEU A 384 -16.04 3.20 -12.20
C LEU A 384 -16.59 3.89 -13.46
N SER A 385 -17.54 3.24 -14.13
CA SER A 385 -18.06 3.68 -15.43
C SER A 385 -19.47 3.13 -15.65
N SER A 386 -20.29 3.90 -16.38
CA SER A 386 -21.59 3.46 -16.87
C SER A 386 -21.42 2.77 -18.23
N LEU A 387 -22.01 1.61 -18.39
CA LEU A 387 -21.99 0.80 -19.60
C LEU A 387 -23.40 0.78 -20.21
N ASN A 388 -23.52 1.10 -21.49
CA ASN A 388 -24.78 0.93 -22.23
C ASN A 388 -24.65 -0.22 -23.22
N LEU A 389 -25.10 -1.41 -22.79
CA LEU A 389 -24.89 -2.63 -23.55
C LEU A 389 -25.87 -2.72 -24.75
N ARG A 390 -25.35 -3.06 -25.91
CA ARG A 390 -26.09 -3.21 -27.14
C ARG A 390 -26.71 -4.62 -27.23
N PRO A 391 -28.02 -4.75 -27.38
CA PRO A 391 -28.69 -6.04 -27.41
C PRO A 391 -28.24 -6.91 -28.60
N GLY A 392 -28.13 -8.22 -28.36
CA GLY A 392 -27.76 -9.20 -29.38
C GLY A 392 -26.33 -9.14 -29.88
N GLN A 393 -25.50 -8.27 -29.30
CA GLN A 393 -24.08 -8.11 -29.66
C GLN A 393 -23.14 -8.53 -28.51
N ASN A 394 -21.89 -8.78 -28.87
CA ASN A 394 -20.82 -8.82 -27.88
C ASN A 394 -20.37 -7.39 -27.54
N ASN A 395 -20.40 -7.05 -26.27
CA ASN A 395 -19.96 -5.76 -25.75
C ASN A 395 -18.63 -5.95 -24.98
N PRO A 396 -17.47 -5.85 -25.64
CA PRO A 396 -16.19 -5.99 -24.98
C PRO A 396 -15.93 -4.79 -24.07
N VAL A 397 -15.57 -5.07 -22.83
CA VAL A 397 -15.10 -4.10 -21.84
C VAL A 397 -13.74 -4.57 -21.36
N LYS A 398 -12.69 -3.77 -21.60
CA LYS A 398 -11.36 -4.04 -21.12
C LYS A 398 -11.03 -3.12 -19.96
N VAL A 399 -10.60 -3.70 -18.86
CA VAL A 399 -10.14 -2.99 -17.66
C VAL A 399 -8.64 -3.22 -17.51
N SER A 400 -7.88 -2.13 -17.47
CA SER A 400 -6.43 -2.15 -17.30
C SER A 400 -6.02 -1.31 -16.10
N LEU A 401 -5.13 -1.84 -15.26
CA LEU A 401 -4.48 -1.08 -14.19
C LEU A 401 -3.07 -1.59 -13.96
N VAL A 402 -2.19 -0.73 -13.48
CA VAL A 402 -0.91 -1.13 -12.88
C VAL A 402 -1.10 -1.07 -11.38
N TYR A 403 -0.94 -2.23 -10.70
CA TYR A 403 -1.29 -2.31 -9.30
C TYR A 403 -0.33 -1.50 -8.43
N PRO A 404 -0.83 -0.45 -7.75
CA PRO A 404 0.03 0.50 -7.05
C PRO A 404 0.52 -0.05 -5.70
N ALA A 405 1.70 0.39 -5.28
CA ALA A 405 2.32 -0.06 -4.03
C ALA A 405 1.54 0.32 -2.75
N ASP A 406 0.65 1.30 -2.83
CA ASP A 406 -0.19 1.75 -1.71
C ASP A 406 -1.56 1.04 -1.65
N ALA A 407 -1.74 -0.09 -2.35
CA ALA A 407 -2.99 -0.84 -2.37
C ALA A 407 -2.89 -2.13 -1.53
N THR A 408 -4.04 -2.61 -1.06
CA THR A 408 -4.19 -3.89 -0.39
C THR A 408 -4.89 -4.86 -1.34
N PRO A 409 -4.30 -6.03 -1.66
CA PRO A 409 -4.86 -6.96 -2.65
C PRO A 409 -6.19 -7.58 -2.20
N GLY A 410 -6.93 -8.14 -3.17
CA GLY A 410 -8.22 -8.79 -2.96
C GLY A 410 -9.41 -7.90 -3.32
N HIS A 411 -9.46 -7.41 -4.54
CA HIS A 411 -10.56 -6.61 -5.07
C HIS A 411 -11.55 -7.48 -5.84
N LEU A 412 -12.76 -6.97 -5.98
CA LEU A 412 -13.80 -7.54 -6.83
C LEU A 412 -14.17 -6.52 -7.92
N LEU A 413 -14.10 -6.96 -9.16
CA LEU A 413 -14.60 -6.21 -10.30
C LEU A 413 -15.95 -6.80 -10.70
N SER A 414 -16.99 -5.94 -10.86
CA SER A 414 -18.36 -6.38 -11.10
C SER A 414 -19.00 -5.60 -12.22
N VAL A 415 -19.86 -6.26 -13.00
CA VAL A 415 -20.79 -5.62 -13.94
C VAL A 415 -22.20 -5.93 -13.47
N VAL A 416 -22.92 -4.89 -13.05
CA VAL A 416 -24.25 -5.01 -12.42
C VAL A 416 -25.26 -4.09 -13.12
N PRO A 417 -26.56 -4.47 -13.20
CA PRO A 417 -27.60 -3.56 -13.67
C PRO A 417 -27.67 -2.29 -12.80
N ASP A 418 -27.92 -1.13 -13.42
CA ASP A 418 -28.07 0.15 -12.72
C ASP A 418 -29.06 0.08 -11.56
N GLN A 419 -30.18 -0.58 -11.77
CA GLN A 419 -31.24 -0.73 -10.77
C GLN A 419 -30.73 -1.48 -9.53
N GLN A 420 -29.98 -2.56 -9.71
CA GLN A 420 -29.43 -3.34 -8.60
C GLN A 420 -28.48 -2.49 -7.73
N LEU A 421 -27.63 -1.68 -8.36
CA LEU A 421 -26.72 -0.79 -7.63
C LEU A 421 -27.48 0.31 -6.89
N ALA A 422 -28.51 0.88 -7.49
CA ALA A 422 -29.37 1.89 -6.88
C ALA A 422 -30.11 1.36 -5.64
N GLU A 423 -30.64 0.14 -5.72
CA GLU A 423 -31.31 -0.54 -4.59
C GLU A 423 -30.35 -0.82 -3.44
N LEU A 424 -29.13 -1.28 -3.74
CA LEU A 424 -28.08 -1.52 -2.73
C LEU A 424 -27.71 -0.23 -2.00
N ARG A 425 -27.50 0.86 -2.71
CA ARG A 425 -27.20 2.18 -2.12
C ARG A 425 -28.32 2.66 -1.22
N ARG A 426 -29.55 2.58 -1.68
CA ARG A 426 -30.72 2.93 -0.87
C ARG A 426 -30.81 2.12 0.41
N ARG A 427 -30.50 0.82 0.34
CA ARG A 427 -30.47 -0.06 1.52
C ARG A 427 -29.35 0.33 2.49
N GLU A 428 -28.16 0.64 1.99
CA GLU A 428 -27.04 1.10 2.83
C GLU A 428 -27.36 2.42 3.52
N GLU A 429 -27.96 3.38 2.82
CA GLU A 429 -28.42 4.66 3.40
C GLU A 429 -29.45 4.47 4.50
N LEU A 430 -30.43 3.58 4.29
CA LEU A 430 -31.43 3.26 5.31
C LEU A 430 -30.81 2.60 6.54
N LEU A 431 -29.87 1.69 6.36
CA LEU A 431 -29.15 1.05 7.45
C LEU A 431 -28.28 2.05 8.23
N ALA A 432 -27.59 2.95 7.52
CA ALA A 432 -26.79 4.01 8.13
C ALA A 432 -27.66 4.99 8.93
N ALA A 433 -28.81 5.39 8.38
CA ALA A 433 -29.79 6.24 9.08
C ALA A 433 -30.35 5.55 10.34
N ALA A 434 -30.70 4.28 10.26
CA ALA A 434 -31.17 3.49 11.40
C ALA A 434 -30.11 3.34 12.50
N GLN A 435 -28.85 3.19 12.13
CA GLN A 435 -27.73 3.14 13.08
C GLN A 435 -27.46 4.52 13.73
N ALA A 436 -27.58 5.59 12.95
CA ALA A 436 -27.46 6.96 13.48
C ALA A 436 -28.58 7.26 14.48
N ALA A 437 -29.82 6.88 14.17
CA ALA A 437 -30.97 7.04 15.07
C ALA A 437 -30.79 6.28 16.39
N LYS A 438 -30.20 5.09 16.37
CA LYS A 438 -29.88 4.32 17.59
C LYS A 438 -28.77 4.94 18.44
N LYS A 439 -27.91 5.79 17.87
CA LYS A 439 -26.83 6.46 18.59
C LYS A 439 -27.25 7.77 19.25
N ILE A 440 -28.44 8.28 18.96
CA ILE A 440 -28.97 9.45 19.64
C ILE A 440 -29.45 8.95 21.02
N PRO A 441 -28.79 9.34 22.15
CA PRO A 441 -29.28 8.96 23.46
C PRO A 441 -30.67 9.57 23.62
N SER A 442 -31.66 8.76 23.90
CA SER A 442 -32.98 9.20 24.33
C SER A 442 -32.76 10.10 25.55
N LYS A 443 -32.76 11.40 25.38
CA LYS A 443 -32.95 12.32 26.49
C LYS A 443 -34.38 12.13 26.97
N THR A 444 -34.55 11.14 27.84
CA THR A 444 -35.73 11.11 28.69
C THR A 444 -35.71 12.42 29.45
N ALA A 445 -36.54 13.36 29.03
CA ALA A 445 -36.78 14.59 29.77
C ALA A 445 -37.38 14.16 31.11
N THR A 446 -36.55 14.06 32.12
CA THR A 446 -37.03 14.03 33.50
C THR A 446 -37.60 15.44 33.72
N VAL A 447 -38.92 15.50 33.63
CA VAL A 447 -39.66 16.71 34.05
C VAL A 447 -39.40 16.81 35.54
N ALA A 448 -38.48 17.71 35.91
CA ALA A 448 -38.32 18.12 37.29
C ALA A 448 -39.63 18.77 37.77
N PRO A 449 -40.15 18.44 38.97
CA PRO A 449 -41.31 19.12 39.50
C PRO A 449 -41.03 20.60 39.64
N ALA A 450 -42.00 21.43 39.24
CA ALA A 450 -41.91 22.89 39.29
C ALA A 450 -41.62 23.34 40.74
N PRO A 451 -40.65 24.23 40.96
CA PRO A 451 -40.45 24.82 42.27
C PRO A 451 -41.61 25.74 42.63
N PRO A 452 -41.95 25.89 43.93
CA PRO A 452 -43.01 26.77 44.38
C PRO A 452 -42.66 28.23 44.09
N PRO A 453 -43.63 29.12 43.91
CA PRO A 453 -43.41 30.52 43.55
C PRO A 453 -42.68 31.25 44.67
N VAL A 454 -41.51 31.76 44.41
CA VAL A 454 -40.75 32.64 45.29
C VAL A 454 -41.15 34.06 45.00
N ALA A 455 -41.53 34.81 46.07
CA ALA A 455 -41.85 36.21 46.00
C ALA A 455 -40.65 37.03 45.47
N VAL A 456 -40.94 37.91 44.52
CA VAL A 456 -39.97 38.82 43.94
C VAL A 456 -39.78 39.99 44.85
N GLU A 457 -38.65 40.11 45.49
CA GLU A 457 -38.20 41.33 46.16
C GLU A 457 -37.27 42.08 45.19
N ILE A 458 -37.69 43.29 44.83
CA ILE A 458 -36.98 44.14 43.87
C ILE A 458 -35.98 45.01 44.65
N GLU A 459 -34.69 44.79 44.46
CA GLU A 459 -33.67 45.74 44.91
C GLU A 459 -32.99 46.44 43.71
N PRO A 460 -32.49 47.68 43.92
CA PRO A 460 -32.21 48.59 42.82
C PRO A 460 -30.86 48.37 42.15
N ILE A 461 -30.86 48.68 40.87
CA ILE A 461 -29.71 48.62 39.95
C ILE A 461 -28.62 49.61 40.40
N THR A 462 -27.41 49.05 40.71
CA THR A 462 -26.20 49.88 40.80
C THR A 462 -25.23 49.41 39.70
N MET A 463 -25.02 50.37 38.78
CA MET A 463 -24.03 50.21 37.70
C MET A 463 -22.60 50.32 38.24
N ALA A 464 -21.74 49.32 38.01
CA ALA A 464 -20.32 49.51 37.72
C ALA A 464 -19.70 48.18 37.27
N ARG A 465 -19.32 48.12 36.02
CA ARG A 465 -18.42 47.07 35.50
C ARG A 465 -16.98 47.47 35.81
N PRO A 466 -16.16 46.62 36.46
CA PRO A 466 -14.73 46.76 36.38
C PRO A 466 -14.18 46.06 35.12
N MET A 467 -13.25 46.72 34.44
CA MET A 467 -12.49 46.22 33.30
C MET A 467 -11.62 44.99 33.70
N PRO A 468 -11.40 44.03 32.79
CA PRO A 468 -10.50 42.91 33.08
C PRO A 468 -9.06 43.39 33.17
N GLN A 469 -8.40 43.02 34.27
CA GLN A 469 -6.96 43.22 34.44
C GLN A 469 -6.20 42.28 33.50
N VAL A 470 -5.26 42.85 32.75
CA VAL A 470 -4.29 42.17 31.92
C VAL A 470 -3.25 41.51 32.81
N THR A 471 -3.21 40.21 32.84
CA THR A 471 -2.12 39.44 33.50
C THR A 471 -0.84 39.56 32.67
N PRO A 472 0.34 39.80 33.31
CA PRO A 472 1.60 39.85 32.62
C PRO A 472 2.01 38.42 32.12
N PRO A 473 2.81 38.33 31.03
CA PRO A 473 3.24 37.05 30.49
C PRO A 473 4.16 36.29 31.46
N PRO A 474 4.15 34.93 31.44
CA PRO A 474 4.93 34.15 32.34
C PRO A 474 6.43 34.38 32.13
N GLN A 475 7.15 34.56 33.21
CA GLN A 475 8.61 34.67 33.25
C GLN A 475 9.25 33.36 32.78
N TRP A 476 10.24 33.49 31.93
CA TRP A 476 11.08 32.39 31.45
C TRP A 476 11.78 31.69 32.62
N ILE A 477 11.53 30.40 32.78
CA ILE A 477 12.27 29.53 33.71
C ILE A 477 13.71 29.40 33.17
N GLN A 478 14.67 29.81 33.95
CA GLN A 478 16.09 29.61 33.65
C GLN A 478 16.41 28.11 33.59
N PRO A 479 17.30 27.66 32.66
CA PRO A 479 17.73 26.27 32.59
C PRO A 479 18.46 25.88 33.87
N PRO A 480 18.34 24.62 34.34
CA PRO A 480 19.02 24.15 35.51
C PRO A 480 20.54 24.18 35.33
N PRO A 481 21.31 24.36 36.42
CA PRO A 481 22.78 24.43 36.36
C PRO A 481 23.36 23.11 35.84
N ALA A 482 24.46 23.23 35.08
CA ALA A 482 25.22 22.10 34.55
C ALA A 482 25.69 21.16 35.66
N LEU A 483 25.47 19.86 35.49
CA LEU A 483 25.99 18.82 36.38
C LEU A 483 27.53 18.80 36.38
N PRO A 484 28.16 18.55 37.52
CA PRO A 484 29.62 18.52 37.60
C PRO A 484 30.21 17.36 36.79
N THR A 485 31.26 17.66 36.05
CA THR A 485 32.06 16.69 35.29
C THR A 485 32.79 15.76 36.29
N ILE A 486 32.41 14.49 36.33
CA ILE A 486 33.14 13.47 37.09
C ILE A 486 34.33 13.04 36.19
N GLN A 487 35.53 13.51 36.57
CA GLN A 487 36.78 12.96 36.08
C GLN A 487 37.03 11.59 36.71
N GLY A 488 37.29 10.57 35.90
CA GLY A 488 37.89 9.31 36.31
C GLY A 488 36.93 8.12 36.37
N MET A 489 36.35 7.72 35.26
CA MET A 489 35.89 6.34 35.04
C MET A 489 36.43 5.84 33.71
N THR A 490 37.34 4.87 33.80
CA THR A 490 37.74 4.04 32.65
C THR A 490 36.49 3.39 32.03
N PRO A 491 36.33 3.39 30.72
CA PRO A 491 35.18 2.74 30.11
C PRO A 491 35.21 1.24 30.39
N ALA A 492 34.21 0.76 31.13
CA ALA A 492 33.98 -0.67 31.29
C ALA A 492 33.70 -1.25 29.88
N VAL A 493 34.54 -2.17 29.45
CA VAL A 493 34.34 -2.98 28.25
C VAL A 493 33.07 -3.80 28.47
N ILE A 494 31.95 -3.33 27.91
CA ILE A 494 30.69 -4.06 27.95
C ILE A 494 30.81 -5.23 26.99
N SER A 495 30.74 -6.44 27.54
CA SER A 495 30.80 -7.69 26.78
C SER A 495 29.76 -7.70 25.66
N PRO A 496 30.11 -8.00 24.40
CA PRO A 496 29.19 -7.96 23.25
C PRO A 496 27.92 -8.80 23.42
N THR A 497 27.99 -9.85 24.23
CA THR A 497 26.90 -10.82 24.46
C THR A 497 25.69 -10.26 25.23
N ARG A 498 25.89 -9.27 26.14
CA ARG A 498 24.76 -8.68 26.89
C ARG A 498 24.01 -7.59 26.11
N MET A 499 24.71 -6.89 25.21
CA MET A 499 24.07 -5.85 24.40
C MET A 499 23.20 -6.45 23.29
N SER A 500 23.57 -7.62 22.77
CA SER A 500 22.79 -8.32 21.75
C SER A 500 21.46 -8.86 22.26
N GLN A 501 21.39 -9.35 23.51
CA GLN A 501 20.14 -9.87 24.08
C GLN A 501 19.10 -8.77 24.32
N SER A 502 19.47 -7.64 24.90
CA SER A 502 18.52 -6.54 25.15
C SER A 502 18.05 -5.85 23.86
N LEU A 503 18.88 -5.80 22.82
CA LEU A 503 18.51 -5.34 21.49
C LEU A 503 17.55 -6.33 20.80
N LEU A 504 17.82 -7.62 20.92
CA LEU A 504 16.98 -8.69 20.40
C LEU A 504 15.59 -8.67 21.07
N GLU A 505 15.52 -8.50 22.40
CA GLU A 505 14.27 -8.39 23.15
C GLU A 505 13.46 -7.14 22.75
N ARG A 506 14.09 -5.97 22.62
CA ARG A 506 13.44 -4.75 22.15
C ARG A 506 12.94 -4.90 20.70
N TYR A 507 13.72 -5.54 19.86
CA TYR A 507 13.34 -5.83 18.50
C TYR A 507 12.15 -6.80 18.44
N GLN A 508 12.16 -7.86 19.25
CA GLN A 508 11.04 -8.80 19.37
C GLN A 508 9.76 -8.12 19.88
N GLN A 509 9.87 -7.21 20.86
CA GLN A 509 8.74 -6.42 21.34
C GLN A 509 8.18 -5.49 20.26
N ALA A 510 9.04 -4.82 19.48
CA ALA A 510 8.62 -3.97 18.38
C ALA A 510 7.93 -4.78 17.28
N VAL A 511 8.45 -5.95 16.94
CA VAL A 511 7.85 -6.88 15.97
C VAL A 511 6.51 -7.42 16.47
N GLN A 512 6.40 -7.76 17.76
CA GLN A 512 5.12 -8.20 18.33
C GLN A 512 4.08 -7.08 18.36
N ALA A 513 4.48 -5.84 18.68
CA ALA A 513 3.59 -4.69 18.63
C ALA A 513 3.09 -4.41 17.20
N GLN A 514 3.98 -4.53 16.22
CA GLN A 514 3.62 -4.39 14.81
C GLN A 514 2.77 -5.56 14.32
N GLN A 515 3.04 -6.78 14.80
CA GLN A 515 2.20 -7.95 14.50
C GLN A 515 0.79 -7.76 15.07
N LYS A 516 0.66 -7.32 16.33
CA LYS A 516 -0.64 -6.98 16.93
C LYS A 516 -1.37 -5.91 16.14
N LEU A 517 -0.64 -4.90 15.64
CA LEU A 517 -1.22 -3.87 14.78
C LEU A 517 -1.66 -4.45 13.44
N MET A 518 -0.85 -5.30 12.82
CA MET A 518 -1.17 -5.98 11.57
C MET A 518 -2.30 -7.00 11.74
N ASP A 519 -2.30 -7.76 12.84
CA ASP A 519 -3.38 -8.70 13.15
C ASP A 519 -4.69 -7.94 13.48
N SER A 520 -4.59 -6.80 14.14
CA SER A 520 -5.71 -5.86 14.36
C SER A 520 -6.22 -5.24 13.03
N LEU A 521 -5.31 -4.94 12.10
CA LEU A 521 -5.65 -4.42 10.77
C LEU A 521 -6.15 -5.53 9.83
N MET A 522 -5.78 -6.78 10.09
CA MET A 522 -6.10 -7.95 9.26
C MET A 522 -7.21 -8.83 9.88
N GLY A 523 -7.78 -8.43 11.04
CA GLY A 523 -8.91 -9.10 11.67
C GLY A 523 -8.59 -10.45 12.33
N ARG A 524 -7.46 -10.56 12.98
CA ARG A 524 -7.19 -11.67 13.92
C ARG A 524 -7.27 -11.21 15.36
#